data_f86f511ea1134d587625464f670db104
#
_entry.id   f86f511ea1134d587625464f670db104
#
_cell.length_a   1.000
_cell.length_b   1.000
_cell.length_c   1.000
_cell.angle_alpha   90.00
_cell.angle_beta   90.00
_cell.angle_gamma   90.00
#
_symmetry.space_group_name_H-M   'P 1'
#
loop_
_entity.id
_entity.type
_entity.pdbx_description
1 polymer ?
#
loop_
_entity_poly.entity_id
_entity_poly.type
_entity_poly.pdbx_seq_one_letter_code
_entity_poly.pdbx_strand_id
1 'polypeptide(L)'
;MPIRQARAADLPAIVTIYNSTVAGRQVTADLHPVSVDERQTWFDAHQKPHRPMMVLCDAADQVLAWATFSDYYARAAYDISAEISIYVDENQRGKRVGQTLLDEMMAMAPSLGIRNVIAVIFAHNTPSVRMFERNGFGLWGTLPNVCELDEDEVSVVLLGKRL
;
A
#
# COMPACT_ATOMS: atom_id res chain seq x y z
N MET A 1 -9.41 -16.36 4.83
CA MET A 1 -9.79 -14.95 4.63
C MET A 1 -9.81 -14.70 3.12
N PRO A 2 -10.97 -14.42 2.52
CA PRO A 2 -11.06 -14.19 1.09
C PRO A 2 -10.38 -12.86 0.70
N ILE A 3 -9.71 -12.88 -0.46
CA ILE A 3 -9.15 -11.68 -1.09
C ILE A 3 -9.92 -11.46 -2.37
N ARG A 4 -10.34 -10.24 -2.61
CA ARG A 4 -11.10 -9.84 -3.80
C ARG A 4 -10.78 -8.41 -4.20
N GLN A 5 -11.17 -8.04 -5.41
CA GLN A 5 -11.09 -6.65 -5.84
C GLN A 5 -12.00 -5.77 -4.97
N ALA A 6 -11.53 -4.57 -4.66
CA ALA A 6 -12.30 -3.58 -3.91
C ALA A 6 -13.52 -3.12 -4.71
N ARG A 7 -14.63 -2.91 -4.00
CA ARG A 7 -15.90 -2.40 -4.52
C ARG A 7 -16.17 -1.01 -3.96
N ALA A 8 -17.03 -0.24 -4.59
CA ALA A 8 -17.40 1.09 -4.08
C ALA A 8 -17.91 1.06 -2.63
N ALA A 9 -18.63 0.00 -2.25
CA ALA A 9 -19.12 -0.20 -0.88
C ALA A 9 -18.01 -0.40 0.16
N ASP A 10 -16.78 -0.74 -0.25
CA ASP A 10 -15.64 -0.93 0.65
C ASP A 10 -14.95 0.39 1.01
N LEU A 11 -15.21 1.47 0.26
CA LEU A 11 -14.49 2.74 0.43
C LEU A 11 -14.54 3.29 1.87
N PRO A 12 -15.67 3.26 2.60
CA PRO A 12 -15.68 3.71 4.00
C PRO A 12 -14.72 2.91 4.89
N ALA A 13 -14.64 1.58 4.72
CA ALA A 13 -13.73 0.72 5.48
C ALA A 13 -12.26 0.98 5.08
N ILE A 14 -11.98 1.13 3.78
CA ILE A 14 -10.67 1.49 3.25
C ILE A 14 -10.18 2.80 3.87
N VAL A 15 -11.03 3.82 3.91
CA VAL A 15 -10.71 5.13 4.51
C VAL A 15 -10.51 5.00 6.03
N THR A 16 -11.33 4.23 6.72
CA THR A 16 -11.18 3.99 8.17
C THR A 16 -9.82 3.36 8.47
N ILE A 17 -9.44 2.31 7.75
CA ILE A 17 -8.13 1.65 7.90
C ILE A 17 -7.00 2.63 7.60
N TYR A 18 -7.09 3.39 6.51
CA TYR A 18 -6.10 4.40 6.17
C TYR A 18 -5.93 5.43 7.29
N ASN A 19 -7.02 6.00 7.76
CA ASN A 19 -7.02 7.03 8.80
C ASN A 19 -6.45 6.53 10.14
N SER A 20 -6.59 5.24 10.45
CA SER A 20 -5.98 4.64 11.66
C SER A 20 -4.46 4.72 11.65
N THR A 21 -3.85 4.90 10.47
CA THR A 21 -2.39 4.99 10.32
C THR A 21 -1.84 6.42 10.41
N VAL A 22 -2.70 7.43 10.31
CA VAL A 22 -2.29 8.84 10.22
C VAL A 22 -1.62 9.31 11.52
N ALA A 23 -2.27 9.12 12.65
CA ALA A 23 -1.79 9.63 13.94
C ALA A 23 -0.43 9.01 14.38
N GLY A 24 -0.15 7.79 13.95
CA GLY A 24 1.08 7.07 14.33
C GLY A 24 2.34 7.56 13.63
N ARG A 25 2.24 8.41 12.60
CA ARG A 25 3.38 8.96 11.84
C ARG A 25 4.36 7.91 11.31
N GLN A 26 3.89 6.67 11.10
CA GLN A 26 4.73 5.54 10.69
C GLN A 26 4.47 5.10 9.23
N VAL A 27 3.27 5.33 8.70
CA VAL A 27 2.80 4.66 7.49
C VAL A 27 2.52 5.62 6.36
N THR A 28 1.81 6.73 6.60
CA THR A 28 1.39 7.69 5.59
C THR A 28 1.98 9.07 5.80
N ALA A 29 2.19 9.78 4.70
CA ALA A 29 2.61 11.19 4.71
C ALA A 29 1.45 12.17 4.97
N ASP A 30 0.21 11.71 4.99
CA ASP A 30 -0.92 12.57 5.36
C ASP A 30 -0.85 12.93 6.85
N LEU A 31 -0.97 14.21 7.15
CA LEU A 31 -0.89 14.75 8.51
C LEU A 31 -2.25 14.74 9.23
N HIS A 32 -3.33 14.68 8.46
CA HIS A 32 -4.71 14.70 8.96
C HIS A 32 -5.54 13.57 8.33
N PRO A 33 -6.53 13.04 9.05
CA PRO A 33 -7.48 12.10 8.48
C PRO A 33 -8.20 12.68 7.26
N VAL A 34 -8.52 11.81 6.31
CA VAL A 34 -9.26 12.15 5.09
C VAL A 34 -10.71 11.68 5.21
N SER A 35 -11.64 12.35 4.53
CA SER A 35 -13.03 11.91 4.45
C SER A 35 -13.24 10.92 3.31
N VAL A 36 -14.37 10.19 3.35
CA VAL A 36 -14.80 9.31 2.27
C VAL A 36 -15.00 10.10 0.97
N ASP A 37 -15.62 11.27 1.06
CA ASP A 37 -15.90 12.12 -0.11
C ASP A 37 -14.60 12.61 -0.77
N GLU A 38 -13.61 13.03 0.01
CA GLU A 38 -12.29 13.41 -0.49
C GLU A 38 -11.57 12.25 -1.20
N ARG A 39 -11.80 11.02 -0.77
CA ARG A 39 -11.18 9.82 -1.33
C ARG A 39 -11.95 9.19 -2.49
N GLN A 40 -13.16 9.61 -2.80
CA GLN A 40 -13.96 9.03 -3.88
C GLN A 40 -13.22 9.11 -5.23
N THR A 41 -12.76 10.29 -5.62
CA THR A 41 -12.02 10.48 -6.89
C THR A 41 -10.74 9.65 -6.94
N TRP A 42 -10.00 9.58 -5.81
CA TRP A 42 -8.82 8.74 -5.71
C TRP A 42 -9.17 7.25 -5.87
N PHE A 43 -10.24 6.78 -5.20
CA PHE A 43 -10.70 5.41 -5.31
C PHE A 43 -11.06 5.05 -6.75
N ASP A 44 -11.83 5.89 -7.43
CA ASP A 44 -12.23 5.69 -8.82
C ASP A 44 -11.01 5.63 -9.75
N ALA A 45 -10.01 6.46 -9.51
CA ALA A 45 -8.76 6.46 -10.27
C ALA A 45 -7.92 5.18 -10.06
N HIS A 46 -8.14 4.44 -8.96
CA HIS A 46 -7.46 3.18 -8.63
C HIS A 46 -8.26 1.93 -9.04
N GLN A 47 -9.35 2.07 -9.79
CA GLN A 47 -10.13 0.94 -10.32
C GLN A 47 -9.65 0.49 -11.72
N LYS A 48 -8.37 0.68 -12.02
CA LYS A 48 -7.79 0.26 -13.31
C LYS A 48 -7.55 -1.25 -13.34
N PRO A 49 -7.93 -1.96 -14.42
CA PRO A 49 -7.72 -3.42 -14.50
C PRO A 49 -6.26 -3.86 -14.34
N HIS A 50 -5.30 -3.05 -14.80
CA HIS A 50 -3.86 -3.33 -14.74
C HIS A 50 -3.18 -2.78 -13.45
N ARG A 51 -3.94 -2.08 -12.61
CA ARG A 51 -3.50 -1.54 -11.31
C ARG A 51 -4.62 -1.74 -10.28
N PRO A 52 -4.93 -2.99 -9.92
CA PRO A 52 -6.08 -3.28 -9.07
C PRO A 52 -5.85 -2.83 -7.62
N MET A 53 -6.96 -2.52 -6.97
CA MET A 53 -7.06 -2.43 -5.53
C MET A 53 -7.73 -3.70 -5.00
N MET A 54 -7.07 -4.38 -4.07
CA MET A 54 -7.55 -5.62 -3.47
C MET A 54 -7.85 -5.41 -1.99
N VAL A 55 -8.88 -6.07 -1.51
CA VAL A 55 -9.23 -6.13 -0.09
C VAL A 55 -9.15 -7.55 0.43
N LEU A 56 -8.68 -7.71 1.65
CA LEU A 56 -8.73 -8.95 2.39
C LEU A 56 -9.84 -8.82 3.44
N CYS A 57 -10.77 -9.79 3.42
CA CYS A 57 -11.96 -9.74 4.26
C CYS A 57 -12.01 -10.91 5.25
N ASP A 58 -12.83 -10.76 6.28
CA ASP A 58 -13.22 -11.87 7.15
C ASP A 58 -14.37 -12.71 6.55
N ALA A 59 -14.89 -13.64 7.32
CA ALA A 59 -16.01 -14.51 6.90
C ALA A 59 -17.34 -13.76 6.74
N ALA A 60 -17.47 -12.57 7.32
CA ALA A 60 -18.63 -11.69 7.21
C ALA A 60 -18.46 -10.60 6.12
N ASP A 61 -17.46 -10.74 5.24
CA ASP A 61 -17.07 -9.78 4.19
C ASP A 61 -16.64 -8.40 4.74
N GLN A 62 -16.22 -8.32 6.01
CA GLN A 62 -15.66 -7.08 6.58
C GLN A 62 -14.22 -6.91 6.14
N VAL A 63 -13.87 -5.73 5.64
CA VAL A 63 -12.50 -5.43 5.17
C VAL A 63 -11.54 -5.33 6.37
N LEU A 64 -10.50 -6.14 6.37
CA LEU A 64 -9.46 -6.19 7.39
C LEU A 64 -8.14 -5.54 6.95
N ALA A 65 -7.92 -5.49 5.64
CA ALA A 65 -6.76 -4.87 5.02
C ALA A 65 -7.05 -4.59 3.55
N TRP A 66 -6.27 -3.69 2.97
CA TRP A 66 -6.31 -3.42 1.55
C TRP A 66 -4.92 -3.16 0.99
N ALA A 67 -4.75 -3.45 -0.28
CA ALA A 67 -3.54 -3.15 -1.03
C ALA A 67 -3.89 -2.64 -2.42
N THR A 68 -3.02 -1.83 -2.99
CA THR A 68 -3.16 -1.37 -4.36
C THR A 68 -1.82 -1.40 -5.08
N PHE A 69 -1.88 -1.67 -6.39
CA PHE A 69 -0.85 -1.23 -7.30
C PHE A 69 -1.22 0.15 -7.85
N SER A 70 -0.23 1.02 -7.94
CA SER A 70 -0.34 2.33 -8.59
C SER A 70 0.74 2.46 -9.66
N ASP A 71 0.52 3.31 -10.65
CA ASP A 71 1.59 3.65 -11.58
C ASP A 71 2.73 4.31 -10.80
N TYR A 72 3.95 3.77 -10.94
CA TYR A 72 5.11 4.36 -10.26
C TYR A 72 5.39 5.77 -10.78
N TYR A 73 5.28 5.94 -12.09
CA TYR A 73 5.42 7.24 -12.74
C TYR A 73 4.50 7.29 -13.97
N ALA A 74 3.74 8.36 -14.13
CA ALA A 74 2.68 8.48 -15.15
C ALA A 74 3.25 8.73 -16.57
N ARG A 75 4.15 7.86 -17.04
CA ARG A 75 4.74 7.87 -18.39
C ARG A 75 4.86 6.44 -18.89
N ALA A 76 4.50 6.19 -20.15
CA ALA A 76 4.39 4.85 -20.74
C ALA A 76 5.63 3.96 -20.58
N ALA A 77 6.84 4.52 -20.60
CA ALA A 77 8.07 3.77 -20.40
C ALA A 77 8.15 3.13 -18.99
N TYR A 78 7.38 3.61 -18.01
CA TYR A 78 7.30 3.08 -16.66
C TYR A 78 6.16 2.09 -16.44
N ASP A 79 5.38 1.73 -17.46
CA ASP A 79 4.23 0.81 -17.33
C ASP A 79 4.62 -0.57 -16.80
N ILE A 80 5.89 -0.96 -16.95
CA ILE A 80 6.45 -2.20 -16.39
C ILE A 80 6.72 -2.12 -14.87
N SER A 81 6.56 -0.95 -14.27
CA SER A 81 6.86 -0.69 -12.86
C SER A 81 5.62 -0.20 -12.14
N ALA A 82 5.34 -0.77 -10.99
CA ALA A 82 4.22 -0.37 -10.14
C ALA A 82 4.67 -0.14 -8.71
N GLU A 83 4.07 0.86 -8.07
CA GLU A 83 4.16 1.04 -6.63
C GLU A 83 3.12 0.14 -5.94
N ILE A 84 3.53 -0.53 -4.87
CA ILE A 84 2.64 -1.28 -4.00
C ILE A 84 2.45 -0.54 -2.68
N SER A 85 1.17 -0.41 -2.26
CA SER A 85 0.81 0.08 -0.94
C SER A 85 -0.06 -0.94 -0.23
N ILE A 86 0.19 -1.18 1.07
CA ILE A 86 -0.55 -2.12 1.91
C ILE A 86 -0.92 -1.44 3.21
N TYR A 87 -2.19 -1.53 3.58
CA TYR A 87 -2.75 -0.99 4.83
C TYR A 87 -3.54 -2.06 5.56
N VAL A 88 -3.26 -2.23 6.84
CA VAL A 88 -3.88 -3.26 7.69
C VAL A 88 -4.58 -2.57 8.86
N ASP A 89 -5.82 -2.97 9.13
CA ASP A 89 -6.56 -2.57 10.31
C ASP A 89 -5.70 -2.77 11.57
N GLU A 90 -5.65 -1.77 12.44
CA GLU A 90 -4.80 -1.79 13.63
C GLU A 90 -5.05 -2.99 14.54
N ASN A 91 -6.31 -3.47 14.60
CA ASN A 91 -6.72 -4.64 15.39
C ASN A 91 -6.32 -5.98 14.74
N GLN A 92 -5.86 -5.94 13.49
CA GLN A 92 -5.42 -7.12 12.72
C GLN A 92 -3.90 -7.21 12.58
N ARG A 93 -3.16 -6.26 13.14
CA ARG A 93 -1.69 -6.29 13.13
C ARG A 93 -1.16 -7.52 13.86
N GLY A 94 0.00 -8.01 13.43
CA GLY A 94 0.63 -9.22 14.00
C GLY A 94 -0.01 -10.55 13.60
N LYS A 95 -1.14 -10.55 12.90
CA LYS A 95 -1.88 -11.75 12.46
C LYS A 95 -1.53 -12.21 11.02
N ARG A 96 -0.43 -11.74 10.47
CA ARG A 96 0.04 -12.02 9.10
C ARG A 96 -0.88 -11.53 7.98
N VAL A 97 -1.87 -10.70 8.26
CA VAL A 97 -2.83 -10.19 7.28
C VAL A 97 -2.13 -9.43 6.15
N GLY A 98 -1.19 -8.54 6.48
CA GLY A 98 -0.39 -7.81 5.49
C GLY A 98 0.49 -8.72 4.63
N GLN A 99 1.08 -9.77 5.23
CA GLN A 99 1.86 -10.77 4.48
C GLN A 99 0.99 -11.52 3.47
N THR A 100 -0.18 -12.00 3.90
CA THR A 100 -1.12 -12.73 3.03
C THR A 100 -1.52 -11.87 1.82
N LEU A 101 -1.78 -10.58 2.05
CA LEU A 101 -2.15 -9.66 0.98
C LEU A 101 -0.96 -9.35 0.06
N LEU A 102 0.25 -9.20 0.61
CA LEU A 102 1.47 -9.05 -0.18
C LEU A 102 1.70 -10.26 -1.10
N ASP A 103 1.56 -11.47 -0.57
CA ASP A 103 1.75 -12.72 -1.33
C ASP A 103 0.80 -12.78 -2.53
N GLU A 104 -0.47 -12.43 -2.35
CA GLU A 104 -1.47 -12.40 -3.42
C GLU A 104 -1.15 -11.33 -4.47
N MET A 105 -0.80 -10.11 -4.02
CA MET A 105 -0.42 -9.02 -4.93
C MET A 105 0.79 -9.41 -5.77
N MET A 106 1.80 -10.01 -5.16
CA MET A 106 3.02 -10.44 -5.88
C MET A 106 2.73 -11.59 -6.85
N ALA A 107 1.82 -12.51 -6.52
CA ALA A 107 1.42 -13.61 -7.41
C ALA A 107 0.69 -13.10 -8.67
N MET A 108 -0.14 -12.05 -8.54
CA MET A 108 -0.87 -11.50 -9.69
C MET A 108 -0.04 -10.53 -10.54
N ALA A 109 1.00 -9.90 -10.00
CA ALA A 109 1.76 -8.85 -10.66
C ALA A 109 2.24 -9.19 -12.09
N PRO A 110 2.79 -10.39 -12.39
CA PRO A 110 3.20 -10.73 -13.75
C PRO A 110 2.05 -10.72 -14.76
N SER A 111 0.87 -11.18 -14.38
CA SER A 111 -0.32 -11.18 -15.26
C SER A 111 -0.83 -9.78 -15.58
N LEU A 112 -0.47 -8.79 -14.78
CA LEU A 112 -0.78 -7.37 -14.95
C LEU A 112 0.28 -6.62 -15.79
N GLY A 113 1.30 -7.32 -16.31
CA GLY A 113 2.42 -6.74 -17.06
C GLY A 113 3.46 -6.04 -16.17
N ILE A 114 3.36 -6.20 -14.85
CA ILE A 114 4.31 -5.62 -13.90
C ILE A 114 5.57 -6.49 -13.86
N ARG A 115 6.73 -5.86 -14.04
CA ARG A 115 8.06 -6.50 -13.96
C ARG A 115 8.86 -6.01 -12.76
N ASN A 116 8.53 -4.83 -12.26
CA ASN A 116 9.18 -4.25 -11.09
C ASN A 116 8.10 -3.78 -10.12
N VAL A 117 8.22 -4.18 -8.86
CA VAL A 117 7.37 -3.71 -7.78
C VAL A 117 8.21 -2.88 -6.83
N ILE A 118 7.73 -1.66 -6.53
CA ILE A 118 8.42 -0.68 -5.69
C ILE A 118 7.54 -0.36 -4.49
N ALA A 119 8.09 -0.43 -3.30
CA ALA A 119 7.47 0.01 -2.07
C ALA A 119 8.16 1.28 -1.58
N VAL A 120 7.40 2.33 -1.36
CA VAL A 120 7.87 3.63 -0.84
C VAL A 120 7.51 3.68 0.64
N ILE A 121 8.50 3.66 1.51
CA ILE A 121 8.31 3.42 2.95
C ILE A 121 9.12 4.43 3.74
N PHE A 122 8.56 4.98 4.82
CA PHE A 122 9.37 5.73 5.78
C PHE A 122 10.48 4.86 6.35
N ALA A 123 11.70 5.38 6.38
CA ALA A 123 12.87 4.63 6.85
C ALA A 123 12.72 4.12 8.28
N HIS A 124 11.96 4.83 9.11
CA HIS A 124 11.69 4.45 10.50
C HIS A 124 10.53 3.44 10.67
N ASN A 125 9.80 3.11 9.60
CA ASN A 125 8.78 2.07 9.63
C ASN A 125 9.41 0.68 9.53
N THR A 126 10.13 0.29 10.56
CA THR A 126 10.87 -0.97 10.63
C THR A 126 10.02 -2.22 10.35
N PRO A 127 8.79 -2.36 10.88
CA PRO A 127 7.96 -3.53 10.59
C PRO A 127 7.67 -3.70 9.09
N SER A 128 7.36 -2.60 8.39
CA SER A 128 7.09 -2.62 6.95
C SER A 128 8.36 -2.93 6.15
N VAL A 129 9.47 -2.24 6.44
CA VAL A 129 10.77 -2.49 5.80
C VAL A 129 11.14 -3.97 5.90
N ARG A 130 11.09 -4.54 7.10
CA ARG A 130 11.40 -5.96 7.32
C ARG A 130 10.46 -6.92 6.61
N MET A 131 9.18 -6.59 6.50
CA MET A 131 8.23 -7.41 5.77
C MET A 131 8.63 -7.50 4.29
N PHE A 132 8.91 -6.37 3.65
CA PHE A 132 9.32 -6.34 2.24
C PHE A 132 10.69 -7.02 2.03
N GLU A 133 11.69 -6.75 2.87
CA GLU A 133 13.00 -7.40 2.78
C GLU A 133 12.93 -8.92 2.86
N ARG A 134 12.11 -9.48 3.78
CA ARG A 134 11.88 -10.93 3.89
C ARG A 134 11.22 -11.53 2.64
N ASN A 135 10.56 -10.73 1.85
CA ASN A 135 9.94 -11.13 0.59
C ASN A 135 10.82 -10.86 -0.64
N GLY A 136 12.11 -10.61 -0.42
CA GLY A 136 13.11 -10.47 -1.47
C GLY A 136 13.17 -9.09 -2.12
N PHE A 137 12.60 -8.06 -1.47
CA PHE A 137 12.80 -6.68 -1.89
C PHE A 137 14.19 -6.20 -1.43
N GLY A 138 14.92 -5.54 -2.30
CA GLY A 138 16.18 -4.89 -2.00
C GLY A 138 16.04 -3.39 -1.86
N LEU A 139 16.98 -2.76 -1.19
CA LEU A 139 17.07 -1.30 -1.12
C LEU A 139 17.51 -0.74 -2.47
N TRP A 140 16.63 -0.02 -3.16
CA TRP A 140 16.93 0.62 -4.44
C TRP A 140 17.28 2.10 -4.32
N GLY A 141 16.93 2.73 -3.23
CA GLY A 141 17.31 4.11 -2.97
C GLY A 141 16.85 4.61 -1.60
N THR A 142 17.48 5.69 -1.16
CA THR A 142 17.11 6.42 0.04
C THR A 142 16.96 7.90 -0.31
N LEU A 143 15.85 8.49 0.12
CA LEU A 143 15.58 9.90 0.00
C LEU A 143 15.74 10.52 1.40
N PRO A 144 16.86 11.21 1.67
CA PRO A 144 17.13 11.70 3.01
C PRO A 144 16.26 12.92 3.34
N ASN A 145 15.57 12.89 4.49
CA ASN A 145 14.83 14.00 5.07
C ASN A 145 13.86 14.72 4.10
N VAL A 146 13.13 13.93 3.30
CA VAL A 146 12.25 14.47 2.25
C VAL A 146 10.81 14.73 2.70
N CYS A 147 10.46 14.29 3.90
CA CYS A 147 9.14 14.51 4.49
C CYS A 147 9.28 15.14 5.87
N GLU A 148 8.35 16.04 6.19
CA GLU A 148 8.22 16.62 7.52
C GLU A 148 6.94 16.07 8.16
N LEU A 149 7.10 15.38 9.28
CA LEU A 149 6.01 14.87 10.09
C LEU A 149 6.01 15.62 11.42
N ASP A 150 5.07 16.54 11.56
CA ASP A 150 5.03 17.52 12.65
C ASP A 150 6.31 18.39 12.62
N GLU A 151 7.23 18.23 13.57
CA GLU A 151 8.50 18.97 13.64
C GLU A 151 9.73 18.11 13.22
N ASP A 152 9.50 16.84 12.85
CA ASP A 152 10.56 15.88 12.52
C ASP A 152 10.70 15.71 11.01
N GLU A 153 11.90 15.95 10.48
CA GLU A 153 12.24 15.56 9.10
C GLU A 153 12.56 14.06 9.05
N VAL A 154 11.94 13.35 8.13
CA VAL A 154 12.08 11.91 8.00
C VAL A 154 12.50 11.48 6.60
N SER A 155 13.28 10.41 6.55
CA SER A 155 13.75 9.82 5.31
C SER A 155 12.78 8.77 4.79
N VAL A 156 12.80 8.58 3.46
CA VAL A 156 12.03 7.57 2.75
C VAL A 156 13.00 6.58 2.10
N VAL A 157 12.68 5.30 2.17
CA VAL A 157 13.39 4.25 1.43
C VAL A 157 12.53 3.73 0.28
N LEU A 158 13.17 3.46 -0.84
CA LEU A 158 12.60 2.77 -1.98
C LEU A 158 13.08 1.33 -1.95
N LEU A 159 12.18 0.41 -1.62
CA LEU A 159 12.45 -1.02 -1.69
C LEU A 159 11.87 -1.56 -2.98
N GLY A 160 12.65 -2.29 -3.74
CA GLY A 160 12.23 -2.79 -5.04
C GLY A 160 12.49 -4.27 -5.22
N LYS A 161 11.64 -4.90 -6.02
CA LYS A 161 11.78 -6.28 -6.45
C LYS A 161 11.50 -6.40 -7.95
N ARG A 162 12.45 -6.99 -8.66
CA ARG A 162 12.24 -7.41 -10.05
C ARG A 162 11.63 -8.82 -10.07
N LEU A 163 10.59 -9.00 -10.89
CA LEU A 163 9.87 -10.27 -11.06
C LEU A 163 10.48 -11.08 -12.21
#